data_d77b4360d8ec25a4bffe677a22b14290
#
_entry.id   d77b4360d8ec25a4bffe677a22b14290
#
_cell.length_a   1.000
_cell.length_b   1.000
_cell.length_c   1.000
_cell.angle_alpha   90.00
_cell.angle_beta   90.00
_cell.angle_gamma   90.00
#
_symmetry.space_group_name_H-M   'P 1'
#
loop_
_entity.id
_entity.type
_entity.pdbx_description
1 polymer ?
#
loop_
_entity_poly.entity_id
_entity_poly.type
_entity_poly.pdbx_seq_one_letter_code
_entity_poly.pdbx_strand_id
1 'polypeptide(L)'
;MKGLIFDIKEFAIHDGEGARTTVFFKGCPLRCIWCHNPESLSFEKQIAFYKNKCVSCGICKNARNEKTAQSCPTGAIEVYGREYEVNKLVEILLQDEAFFKNSGGGVTLSGGECLAQGDFCIALAKLLHERGISVYVDTCGYVKRETLEKIIPYTDKFLYDVKAIAPTVHEKCTGKSNQRILDNLKFLCEKGCNIEIRYPLVMGYNDLECDKIAKFLSGLQGITKVKVLQ
;
A
#
# COMPACT_ATOMS: atom_id res chain seq x y z
N MET A 1 8.12 -6.02 17.53
CA MET A 1 7.11 -5.09 16.96
C MET A 1 6.30 -5.86 15.95
N LYS A 2 4.96 -5.68 15.95
CA LYS A 2 4.03 -6.39 15.06
C LYS A 2 3.33 -5.44 14.09
N GLY A 3 3.09 -5.92 12.88
CA GLY A 3 2.30 -5.23 11.86
C GLY A 3 1.18 -6.14 11.33
N LEU A 4 0.09 -5.53 10.92
CA LEU A 4 -1.08 -6.21 10.36
C LEU A 4 -1.01 -6.16 8.82
N ILE A 5 -0.77 -7.30 8.20
CA ILE A 5 -0.60 -7.48 6.76
C ILE A 5 -1.78 -8.31 6.24
N PHE A 6 -2.36 -7.93 5.10
CA PHE A 6 -3.44 -8.73 4.55
C PHE A 6 -3.00 -9.62 3.39
N ASP A 7 -1.93 -9.24 2.69
CA ASP A 7 -1.37 -10.04 1.60
C ASP A 7 0.13 -9.80 1.42
N ILE A 8 0.83 -10.78 0.86
CA ILE A 8 2.22 -10.69 0.39
C ILE A 8 2.23 -11.28 -1.01
N LYS A 9 2.56 -10.46 -1.99
CA LYS A 9 2.51 -10.84 -3.40
C LYS A 9 3.91 -10.86 -4.00
N GLU A 10 4.38 -12.04 -4.28
CA GLU A 10 5.66 -12.27 -4.97
C GLU A 10 5.56 -11.92 -6.45
N PHE A 11 6.68 -11.54 -7.07
CA PHE A 11 6.78 -11.24 -8.50
C PHE A 11 5.79 -10.19 -9.02
N ALA A 12 5.51 -9.15 -8.22
CA ALA A 12 4.68 -8.03 -8.63
C ALA A 12 5.43 -7.17 -9.68
N ILE A 13 4.92 -7.16 -10.92
CA ILE A 13 5.54 -6.45 -12.06
C ILE A 13 5.00 -5.02 -12.24
N HIS A 14 3.97 -4.63 -11.50
CA HIS A 14 3.33 -3.31 -11.59
C HIS A 14 3.70 -2.38 -10.43
N ASP A 15 4.36 -2.90 -9.41
CA ASP A 15 4.63 -2.20 -8.15
C ASP A 15 6.06 -1.67 -8.05
N GLY A 16 6.68 -1.40 -9.19
CA GLY A 16 8.02 -0.84 -9.31
C GLY A 16 8.83 -1.52 -10.40
N GLU A 17 10.12 -1.24 -10.40
CA GLU A 17 11.09 -1.79 -11.38
C GLU A 17 11.66 -3.11 -10.86
N GLY A 18 11.98 -4.01 -11.79
CA GLY A 18 12.48 -5.34 -11.49
C GLY A 18 11.42 -6.29 -10.89
N ALA A 19 11.84 -7.47 -10.46
CA ALA A 19 11.00 -8.41 -9.73
C ALA A 19 10.87 -7.93 -8.27
N ARG A 20 9.65 -7.66 -7.84
CA ARG A 20 9.40 -7.14 -6.49
C ARG A 20 8.43 -8.03 -5.74
N THR A 21 8.62 -8.10 -4.42
CA THR A 21 7.63 -8.65 -3.52
C THR A 21 6.89 -7.50 -2.85
N THR A 22 5.57 -7.44 -3.06
CA THR A 22 4.73 -6.38 -2.50
C THR A 22 4.09 -6.85 -1.19
N VAL A 23 4.32 -6.09 -0.13
CA VAL A 23 3.71 -6.31 1.19
C VAL A 23 2.50 -5.38 1.31
N PHE A 24 1.31 -5.96 1.42
CA PHE A 24 0.07 -5.21 1.52
C PHE A 24 -0.38 -5.05 2.98
N PHE A 25 -0.20 -3.85 3.50
CA PHE A 25 -0.58 -3.46 4.85
C PHE A 25 -2.09 -3.28 4.97
N LYS A 26 -2.65 -3.66 6.10
CA LYS A 26 -4.06 -3.45 6.43
C LYS A 26 -4.24 -2.12 7.16
N GLY A 27 -5.35 -1.46 6.87
CA GLY A 27 -5.71 -0.13 7.36
C GLY A 27 -5.42 0.98 6.34
N CYS A 28 -6.45 1.75 6.02
CA CYS A 28 -6.35 2.92 5.15
C CYS A 28 -7.20 4.05 5.72
N PRO A 29 -6.69 5.29 5.80
CA PRO A 29 -7.48 6.44 6.23
C PRO A 29 -8.46 6.93 5.16
N LEU A 30 -8.23 6.58 3.89
CA LEU A 30 -9.10 6.95 2.77
C LEU A 30 -10.23 5.92 2.56
N ARG A 31 -11.27 6.32 1.83
CA ARG A 31 -12.41 5.51 1.40
C ARG A 31 -12.67 5.73 -0.07
N CYS A 32 -11.65 5.43 -0.89
CA CYS A 32 -11.74 5.64 -2.33
C CYS A 32 -12.86 4.79 -2.91
N ILE A 33 -13.76 5.41 -3.69
CA ILE A 33 -14.91 4.73 -4.31
C ILE A 33 -14.50 3.67 -5.35
N TRP A 34 -13.26 3.74 -5.84
CA TRP A 34 -12.65 2.78 -6.77
C TRP A 34 -11.57 1.93 -6.10
N CYS A 35 -11.63 1.72 -4.77
CA CYS A 35 -10.59 1.00 -4.06
C CYS A 35 -10.38 -0.41 -4.64
N HIS A 36 -9.16 -0.71 -5.06
CA HIS A 36 -8.79 -2.03 -5.57
C HIS A 36 -8.67 -3.10 -4.48
N ASN A 37 -8.38 -2.67 -3.24
CA ASN A 37 -8.15 -3.56 -2.10
C ASN A 37 -9.09 -3.19 -0.94
N PRO A 38 -10.42 -3.36 -1.09
CA PRO A 38 -11.39 -2.99 -0.05
C PRO A 38 -11.17 -3.74 1.27
N GLU A 39 -10.61 -4.96 1.23
CA GLU A 39 -10.20 -5.75 2.38
C GLU A 39 -9.08 -5.11 3.20
N SER A 40 -8.34 -4.17 2.62
CA SER A 40 -7.29 -3.42 3.33
C SER A 40 -7.80 -2.23 4.13
N LEU A 41 -9.06 -1.82 3.96
CA LEU A 41 -9.59 -0.57 4.52
C LEU A 41 -9.66 -0.57 6.06
N SER A 42 -9.99 -1.72 6.66
CA SER A 42 -10.08 -1.84 8.12
C SER A 42 -8.71 -1.96 8.76
N PHE A 43 -8.54 -1.31 9.91
CA PHE A 43 -7.36 -1.45 10.78
C PHE A 43 -7.39 -2.70 11.65
N GLU A 44 -8.44 -3.52 11.51
CA GLU A 44 -8.62 -4.75 12.28
C GLU A 44 -8.69 -5.95 11.35
N LYS A 45 -8.43 -7.14 11.89
CA LYS A 45 -8.68 -8.40 11.19
C LYS A 45 -10.15 -8.52 10.84
N GLN A 46 -10.43 -9.04 9.67
CA GLN A 46 -11.81 -9.26 9.18
C GLN A 46 -12.00 -10.71 8.75
N ILE A 47 -13.20 -11.20 8.96
CA ILE A 47 -13.62 -12.53 8.52
C ILE A 47 -14.55 -12.37 7.32
N ALA A 48 -14.17 -12.93 6.18
CA ALA A 48 -15.04 -13.04 5.02
C ALA A 48 -15.66 -14.45 4.93
N PHE A 49 -16.89 -14.50 4.43
CA PHE A 49 -17.59 -15.76 4.17
C PHE A 49 -18.07 -15.81 2.73
N TYR A 50 -17.58 -16.79 1.99
CA TYR A 50 -17.94 -17.05 0.60
C TYR A 50 -18.98 -18.15 0.49
N LYS A 51 -20.25 -17.75 0.34
CA LYS A 51 -21.38 -18.68 0.27
C LYS A 51 -21.23 -19.69 -0.89
N ASN A 52 -20.67 -19.27 -2.02
CA ASN A 52 -20.45 -20.12 -3.20
C ASN A 52 -19.39 -21.20 -3.00
N LYS A 53 -18.47 -21.03 -2.03
CA LYS A 53 -17.48 -22.06 -1.65
C LYS A 53 -18.00 -22.98 -0.53
N CYS A 54 -19.13 -22.66 0.10
CA CYS A 54 -19.60 -23.34 1.30
C CYS A 54 -20.32 -24.63 0.96
N VAL A 55 -19.84 -25.77 1.52
CA VAL A 55 -20.48 -27.11 1.40
C VAL A 55 -21.35 -27.46 2.61
N SER A 56 -21.68 -26.48 3.46
CA SER A 56 -22.58 -26.66 4.62
C SER A 56 -22.14 -27.77 5.60
N CYS A 57 -20.82 -27.96 5.79
CA CYS A 57 -20.26 -29.00 6.66
C CYS A 57 -20.53 -28.80 8.17
N GLY A 58 -21.02 -27.64 8.57
CA GLY A 58 -21.41 -27.35 9.97
C GLY A 58 -20.27 -26.89 10.89
N ILE A 59 -18.99 -26.91 10.48
CA ILE A 59 -17.84 -26.53 11.33
C ILE A 59 -18.00 -25.12 11.93
N CYS A 60 -18.52 -24.17 11.14
CA CYS A 60 -18.70 -22.78 11.58
C CYS A 60 -20.14 -22.45 11.99
N LYS A 61 -20.98 -23.46 12.33
CA LYS A 61 -22.39 -23.26 12.66
C LYS A 61 -22.61 -22.25 13.78
N ASN A 62 -21.74 -22.25 14.81
CA ASN A 62 -21.87 -21.40 15.98
C ASN A 62 -21.09 -20.09 15.88
N ALA A 63 -19.98 -20.05 15.13
CA ALA A 63 -19.18 -18.86 14.97
C ALA A 63 -18.29 -18.95 13.73
N ARG A 64 -18.05 -17.80 13.07
CA ARG A 64 -17.02 -17.62 12.05
C ARG A 64 -15.88 -16.81 12.67
N ASN A 65 -14.72 -17.43 12.81
CA ASN A 65 -13.53 -16.84 13.42
C ASN A 65 -12.26 -17.47 12.80
N GLU A 66 -11.08 -17.03 13.25
CA GLU A 66 -9.79 -17.55 12.75
C GLU A 66 -9.67 -19.07 12.86
N LYS A 67 -10.13 -19.65 13.96
CA LYS A 67 -10.09 -21.10 14.19
C LYS A 67 -10.97 -21.86 13.20
N THR A 68 -12.21 -21.38 12.98
CA THR A 68 -13.12 -22.00 12.01
C THR A 68 -12.68 -21.76 10.57
N ALA A 69 -11.98 -20.66 10.27
CA ALA A 69 -11.37 -20.42 8.97
C ALA A 69 -10.27 -21.47 8.66
N GLN A 70 -9.38 -21.72 9.62
CA GLN A 70 -8.33 -22.74 9.49
C GLN A 70 -8.86 -24.15 9.30
N SER A 71 -10.03 -24.46 9.87
CA SER A 71 -10.69 -25.76 9.79
C SER A 71 -11.66 -25.87 8.61
N CYS A 72 -11.87 -24.83 7.82
CA CYS A 72 -12.81 -24.81 6.72
C CYS A 72 -12.25 -25.60 5.52
N PRO A 73 -12.86 -26.76 5.13
CA PRO A 73 -12.27 -27.64 4.12
C PRO A 73 -12.28 -27.06 2.70
N THR A 74 -13.12 -26.05 2.45
CA THR A 74 -13.28 -25.43 1.12
C THR A 74 -12.75 -23.99 1.06
N GLY A 75 -12.17 -23.47 2.17
CA GLY A 75 -11.76 -22.08 2.22
C GLY A 75 -12.93 -21.07 2.10
N ALA A 76 -14.15 -21.50 2.44
CA ALA A 76 -15.33 -20.63 2.42
C ALA A 76 -15.27 -19.53 3.49
N ILE A 77 -14.38 -19.66 4.46
CA ILE A 77 -14.09 -18.63 5.47
C ILE A 77 -12.64 -18.21 5.30
N GLU A 78 -12.43 -16.94 5.09
CA GLU A 78 -11.10 -16.33 4.97
C GLU A 78 -10.89 -15.26 6.04
N VAL A 79 -9.64 -15.14 6.52
CA VAL A 79 -9.23 -14.12 7.47
C VAL A 79 -8.37 -13.10 6.73
N TYR A 80 -8.85 -11.88 6.63
CA TYR A 80 -8.08 -10.76 6.12
C TYR A 80 -7.36 -10.03 7.25
N GLY A 81 -6.06 -10.07 7.20
CA GLY A 81 -5.15 -9.50 8.18
C GLY A 81 -4.52 -10.57 9.09
N ARG A 82 -3.20 -10.70 8.94
CA ARG A 82 -2.35 -11.52 9.80
C ARG A 82 -1.30 -10.64 10.45
N GLU A 83 -1.03 -10.89 11.72
CA GLU A 83 0.04 -10.22 12.43
C GLU A 83 1.38 -10.87 12.09
N TYR A 84 2.35 -10.04 11.73
CA TYR A 84 3.72 -10.45 11.51
C TYR A 84 4.65 -9.70 12.46
N GLU A 85 5.55 -10.42 13.12
CA GLU A 85 6.72 -9.84 13.75
C GLU A 85 7.69 -9.33 12.67
N VAL A 86 8.28 -8.15 12.85
CA VAL A 86 9.09 -7.50 11.81
C VAL A 86 10.24 -8.40 11.33
N ASN A 87 10.97 -9.05 12.23
CA ASN A 87 12.09 -9.92 11.87
C ASN A 87 11.60 -11.16 11.08
N LYS A 88 10.46 -11.74 11.47
CA LYS A 88 9.87 -12.87 10.75
C LYS A 88 9.41 -12.49 9.35
N LEU A 89 8.86 -11.29 9.18
CA LEU A 89 8.48 -10.81 7.86
C LEU A 89 9.72 -10.59 6.98
N VAL A 90 10.79 -10.03 7.52
CA VAL A 90 12.07 -9.91 6.81
C VAL A 90 12.59 -11.27 6.35
N GLU A 91 12.58 -12.30 7.23
CA GLU A 91 13.00 -13.66 6.85
C GLU A 91 12.20 -14.23 5.66
N ILE A 92 10.88 -13.97 5.63
CA ILE A 92 10.03 -14.38 4.51
C ILE A 92 10.42 -13.65 3.24
N LEU A 93 10.57 -12.32 3.29
CA LEU A 93 10.88 -11.50 2.12
C LEU A 93 12.28 -11.79 1.53
N LEU A 94 13.24 -12.17 2.37
CA LEU A 94 14.59 -12.53 1.93
C LEU A 94 14.66 -13.87 1.18
N GLN A 95 13.59 -14.67 1.16
CA GLN A 95 13.52 -15.87 0.30
C GLN A 95 13.62 -15.50 -1.18
N ASP A 96 13.19 -14.29 -1.56
CA ASP A 96 13.23 -13.76 -2.90
C ASP A 96 14.50 -12.93 -3.22
N GLU A 97 15.48 -12.86 -2.30
CA GLU A 97 16.65 -12.00 -2.42
C GLU A 97 17.43 -12.20 -3.73
N ALA A 98 17.56 -13.45 -4.20
CA ALA A 98 18.24 -13.77 -5.45
C ALA A 98 17.54 -13.14 -6.66
N PHE A 99 16.21 -13.11 -6.67
CA PHE A 99 15.43 -12.48 -7.74
C PHE A 99 15.55 -10.95 -7.68
N PHE A 100 15.58 -10.37 -6.50
CA PHE A 100 15.78 -8.93 -6.33
C PHE A 100 17.13 -8.49 -6.90
N LYS A 101 18.21 -9.18 -6.53
CA LYS A 101 19.57 -8.86 -7.00
C LYS A 101 19.73 -9.00 -8.51
N ASN A 102 19.14 -10.06 -9.09
CA ASN A 102 19.28 -10.33 -10.52
C ASN A 102 18.45 -9.39 -11.41
N SER A 103 17.36 -8.83 -10.90
CA SER A 103 16.45 -7.98 -11.67
C SER A 103 16.57 -6.49 -11.36
N GLY A 104 17.35 -6.11 -10.35
CA GLY A 104 17.30 -4.76 -9.78
C GLY A 104 15.98 -4.44 -9.05
N GLY A 105 15.28 -5.48 -8.62
CA GLY A 105 14.02 -5.38 -7.89
C GLY A 105 14.20 -5.19 -6.38
N GLY A 106 13.22 -5.63 -5.60
CA GLY A 106 13.23 -5.49 -4.14
C GLY A 106 11.86 -5.64 -3.51
N VAL A 107 11.61 -4.91 -2.45
CA VAL A 107 10.33 -4.95 -1.72
C VAL A 107 9.56 -3.65 -1.92
N THR A 108 8.25 -3.77 -2.16
CA THR A 108 7.33 -2.62 -2.17
C THR A 108 6.38 -2.71 -0.99
N LEU A 109 6.34 -1.65 -0.18
CA LEU A 109 5.44 -1.52 0.96
C LEU A 109 4.19 -0.76 0.49
N SER A 110 3.06 -1.45 0.43
CA SER A 110 1.80 -0.97 -0.15
C SER A 110 0.58 -1.38 0.71
N GLY A 111 -0.58 -1.59 0.10
CA GLY A 111 -1.77 -2.14 0.77
C GLY A 111 -2.92 -1.17 0.83
N GLY A 112 -3.43 -0.90 2.03
CA GLY A 112 -4.31 0.23 2.29
C GLY A 112 -3.51 1.53 2.29
N GLU A 113 -2.87 1.80 3.41
CA GLU A 113 -1.82 2.83 3.55
C GLU A 113 -0.73 2.28 4.48
N CYS A 114 0.40 1.88 3.92
CA CYS A 114 1.46 1.24 4.70
C CYS A 114 1.99 2.15 5.83
N LEU A 115 2.08 3.46 5.57
CA LEU A 115 2.53 4.44 6.54
C LEU A 115 1.50 4.74 7.65
N ALA A 116 0.28 4.21 7.57
CA ALA A 116 -0.66 4.26 8.68
C ALA A 116 -0.21 3.35 9.85
N GLN A 117 0.61 2.34 9.58
CA GLN A 117 1.33 1.54 10.56
C GLN A 117 2.81 1.99 10.64
N GLY A 118 3.04 3.31 10.75
CA GLY A 118 4.32 3.97 10.53
C GLY A 118 5.51 3.33 11.23
N ASP A 119 5.41 3.06 12.54
CA ASP A 119 6.55 2.49 13.30
C ASP A 119 6.97 1.11 12.77
N PHE A 120 6.00 0.24 12.45
CA PHE A 120 6.27 -1.07 11.87
C PHE A 120 6.83 -0.96 10.46
N CYS A 121 6.22 -0.10 9.63
CA CYS A 121 6.65 0.14 8.25
C CYS A 121 8.10 0.66 8.19
N ILE A 122 8.45 1.63 9.05
CA ILE A 122 9.80 2.17 9.17
C ILE A 122 10.79 1.10 9.63
N ALA A 123 10.45 0.30 10.63
CA ALA A 123 11.32 -0.76 11.12
C ALA A 123 11.56 -1.83 10.04
N LEU A 124 10.53 -2.20 9.27
CA LEU A 124 10.65 -3.14 8.15
C LEU A 124 11.53 -2.56 7.03
N ALA A 125 11.27 -1.31 6.61
CA ALA A 125 12.06 -0.62 5.58
C ALA A 125 13.54 -0.55 5.99
N LYS A 126 13.82 -0.16 7.23
CA LYS A 126 15.18 -0.08 7.77
C LYS A 126 15.91 -1.43 7.69
N LEU A 127 15.29 -2.50 8.18
CA LEU A 127 15.89 -3.83 8.19
C LEU A 127 16.15 -4.38 6.77
N LEU A 128 15.29 -4.08 5.80
CA LEU A 128 15.50 -4.44 4.39
C LEU A 128 16.64 -3.62 3.77
N HIS A 129 16.62 -2.31 4.00
CA HIS A 129 17.67 -1.39 3.50
C HIS A 129 19.06 -1.75 4.04
N GLU A 130 19.18 -2.09 5.34
CA GLU A 130 20.44 -2.55 5.97
C GLU A 130 20.97 -3.86 5.35
N ARG A 131 20.13 -4.63 4.65
CA ARG A 131 20.51 -5.83 3.89
C ARG A 131 20.74 -5.57 2.40
N GLY A 132 20.73 -4.30 1.98
CA GLY A 132 20.89 -3.91 0.59
C GLY A 132 19.71 -4.26 -0.32
N ILE A 133 18.51 -4.49 0.26
CA ILE A 133 17.29 -4.72 -0.50
C ILE A 133 16.64 -3.37 -0.82
N SER A 134 16.35 -3.15 -2.10
CA SER A 134 15.66 -1.94 -2.56
C SER A 134 14.25 -1.88 -2.00
N VAL A 135 13.90 -0.75 -1.37
CA VAL A 135 12.59 -0.51 -0.75
C VAL A 135 11.84 0.59 -1.48
N TYR A 136 10.66 0.27 -1.99
CA TYR A 136 9.71 1.25 -2.50
C TYR A 136 8.54 1.41 -1.53
N VAL A 137 8.06 2.63 -1.41
CA VAL A 137 6.90 2.96 -0.56
C VAL A 137 5.78 3.47 -1.46
N ASP A 138 4.70 2.68 -1.54
CA ASP A 138 3.48 3.01 -2.26
C ASP A 138 2.47 3.62 -1.29
N THR A 139 2.19 4.90 -1.44
CA THR A 139 1.44 5.67 -0.46
C THR A 139 0.47 6.67 -1.08
N CYS A 140 -0.68 6.83 -0.44
CA CYS A 140 -1.58 7.93 -0.74
C CYS A 140 -1.14 9.26 -0.12
N GLY A 141 -0.11 9.27 0.72
CA GLY A 141 0.43 10.47 1.36
C GLY A 141 -0.42 11.08 2.47
N TYR A 142 -1.56 10.47 2.84
CA TYR A 142 -2.40 10.99 3.94
C TYR A 142 -1.88 10.52 5.30
N VAL A 143 -0.67 10.93 5.63
CA VAL A 143 0.07 10.53 6.84
C VAL A 143 0.68 11.74 7.55
N LYS A 144 1.17 11.54 8.75
CA LYS A 144 1.90 12.60 9.47
C LYS A 144 3.26 12.84 8.81
N ARG A 145 3.71 14.08 8.77
CA ARG A 145 5.01 14.47 8.18
C ARG A 145 6.17 13.77 8.87
N GLU A 146 6.12 13.63 10.19
CA GLU A 146 7.15 12.97 10.99
C GLU A 146 7.35 11.49 10.59
N THR A 147 6.29 10.84 10.09
CA THR A 147 6.39 9.47 9.56
C THR A 147 7.18 9.44 8.25
N LEU A 148 6.94 10.43 7.37
CA LEU A 148 7.71 10.58 6.13
C LEU A 148 9.18 10.88 6.42
N GLU A 149 9.46 11.82 7.32
CA GLU A 149 10.84 12.16 7.70
C GLU A 149 11.64 10.94 8.18
N LYS A 150 11.00 10.07 8.95
CA LYS A 150 11.64 8.86 9.48
C LYS A 150 11.85 7.75 8.44
N ILE A 151 10.99 7.65 7.42
CA ILE A 151 11.10 6.57 6.43
C ILE A 151 11.97 6.94 5.24
N ILE A 152 12.11 8.23 4.89
CA ILE A 152 12.94 8.71 3.78
C ILE A 152 14.32 8.05 3.71
N PRO A 153 15.11 7.90 4.82
CA PRO A 153 16.45 7.32 4.76
C PRO A 153 16.49 5.85 4.32
N TYR A 154 15.37 5.16 4.31
CA TYR A 154 15.24 3.73 4.02
C TYR A 154 14.40 3.47 2.77
N THR A 155 14.12 4.51 1.97
CA THR A 155 13.22 4.44 0.80
C THR A 155 13.97 4.86 -0.46
N ASP A 156 14.10 3.97 -1.43
CA ASP A 156 14.74 4.26 -2.71
C ASP A 156 13.80 4.98 -3.69
N LYS A 157 12.49 4.73 -3.60
CA LYS A 157 11.49 5.39 -4.43
C LYS A 157 10.13 5.44 -3.72
N PHE A 158 9.46 6.58 -3.85
CA PHE A 158 8.05 6.71 -3.50
C PHE A 158 7.18 6.53 -4.74
N LEU A 159 6.21 5.62 -4.65
CA LEU A 159 5.10 5.50 -5.58
C LEU A 159 3.96 6.30 -4.96
N TYR A 160 3.73 7.51 -5.45
CA TYR A 160 2.90 8.48 -4.74
C TYR A 160 1.60 8.75 -5.50
N ASP A 161 0.49 8.49 -4.84
CA ASP A 161 -0.85 8.67 -5.43
C ASP A 161 -1.30 10.14 -5.40
N VAL A 162 -1.59 10.71 -6.57
CA VAL A 162 -2.29 11.98 -6.74
C VAL A 162 -3.63 11.72 -7.41
N LYS A 163 -4.72 11.79 -6.66
CA LYS A 163 -6.05 11.36 -7.11
C LYS A 163 -6.91 12.49 -7.67
N ALA A 164 -6.73 13.71 -7.17
CA ALA A 164 -7.32 14.96 -7.65
C ALA A 164 -6.63 16.16 -7.01
N ILE A 165 -6.62 17.31 -7.69
CA ILE A 165 -6.13 18.60 -7.18
C ILE A 165 -7.27 19.39 -6.55
N ALA A 166 -8.46 19.42 -7.17
CA ALA A 166 -9.62 20.10 -6.61
C ALA A 166 -10.04 19.40 -5.29
N PRO A 167 -10.07 20.11 -4.15
CA PRO A 167 -10.39 19.51 -2.84
C PRO A 167 -11.76 18.82 -2.82
N THR A 168 -12.75 19.45 -3.45
CA THR A 168 -14.12 18.92 -3.55
C THR A 168 -14.21 17.60 -4.30
N VAL A 169 -13.45 17.46 -5.40
CA VAL A 169 -13.38 16.22 -6.17
C VAL A 169 -12.69 15.14 -5.34
N HIS A 170 -11.53 15.49 -4.73
CA HIS A 170 -10.80 14.54 -3.90
C HIS A 170 -11.63 14.04 -2.72
N GLU A 171 -12.29 14.94 -2.00
CA GLU A 171 -13.10 14.58 -0.84
C GLU A 171 -14.31 13.71 -1.24
N LYS A 172 -14.99 14.04 -2.34
CA LYS A 172 -16.08 13.23 -2.90
C LYS A 172 -15.62 11.80 -3.23
N CYS A 173 -14.40 11.67 -3.77
CA CYS A 173 -13.90 10.37 -4.24
C CYS A 173 -13.23 9.55 -3.15
N THR A 174 -12.68 10.18 -2.11
CA THR A 174 -11.81 9.49 -1.11
C THR A 174 -12.29 9.65 0.33
N GLY A 175 -13.26 10.52 0.59
CA GLY A 175 -13.76 10.84 1.92
C GLY A 175 -12.82 11.71 2.76
N LYS A 176 -11.74 12.28 2.18
CA LYS A 176 -10.77 13.12 2.89
C LYS A 176 -10.31 14.29 2.01
N SER A 177 -9.93 15.41 2.66
CA SER A 177 -9.23 16.51 2.00
C SER A 177 -7.86 16.07 1.48
N ASN A 178 -7.44 16.62 0.34
CA ASN A 178 -6.12 16.36 -0.26
C ASN A 178 -5.01 17.28 0.25
N GLN A 179 -5.30 18.29 1.07
CA GLN A 179 -4.31 19.31 1.47
C GLN A 179 -3.04 18.66 2.05
N ARG A 180 -3.21 17.74 3.02
CA ARG A 180 -2.07 17.01 3.63
C ARG A 180 -1.29 16.20 2.60
N ILE A 181 -1.98 15.57 1.65
CA ILE A 181 -1.37 14.78 0.58
C ILE A 181 -0.48 15.65 -0.30
N LEU A 182 -1.00 16.80 -0.75
CA LEU A 182 -0.26 17.73 -1.61
C LEU A 182 0.90 18.39 -0.87
N ASP A 183 0.73 18.75 0.41
CA ASP A 183 1.80 19.31 1.23
C ASP A 183 2.91 18.28 1.51
N ASN A 184 2.56 17.03 1.72
CA ASN A 184 3.51 15.93 1.89
C ASN A 184 4.26 15.62 0.59
N LEU A 185 3.61 15.71 -0.57
CA LEU A 185 4.29 15.55 -1.86
C LEU A 185 5.33 16.65 -2.08
N LYS A 186 4.96 17.93 -1.83
CA LYS A 186 5.91 19.05 -1.90
C LYS A 186 7.11 18.83 -1.00
N PHE A 187 6.86 18.40 0.24
CA PHE A 187 7.92 18.10 1.20
C PHE A 187 8.87 17.00 0.70
N LEU A 188 8.36 15.90 0.14
CA LEU A 188 9.21 14.85 -0.44
C LEU A 188 10.05 15.37 -1.61
N CYS A 189 9.47 16.24 -2.46
CA CYS A 189 10.19 16.92 -3.54
C CYS A 189 11.31 17.81 -3.00
N GLU A 190 11.04 18.64 -1.97
CA GLU A 190 12.02 19.49 -1.29
C GLU A 190 13.18 18.69 -0.66
N LYS A 191 12.91 17.45 -0.22
CA LYS A 191 13.91 16.52 0.31
C LYS A 191 14.71 15.80 -0.78
N GLY A 192 14.41 16.05 -2.06
CA GLY A 192 15.10 15.41 -3.18
C GLY A 192 14.81 13.91 -3.32
N CYS A 193 13.65 13.45 -2.82
CA CYS A 193 13.26 12.07 -2.92
C CYS A 193 12.98 11.67 -4.39
N ASN A 194 13.25 10.41 -4.73
CA ASN A 194 12.87 9.83 -6.02
C ASN A 194 11.38 9.47 -5.99
N ILE A 195 10.57 10.13 -6.83
CA ILE A 195 9.12 10.02 -6.79
C ILE A 195 8.56 9.63 -8.17
N GLU A 196 7.81 8.54 -8.22
CA GLU A 196 6.91 8.21 -9.30
C GLU A 196 5.48 8.58 -8.88
N ILE A 197 4.84 9.46 -9.62
CA ILE A 197 3.43 9.81 -9.41
C ILE A 197 2.55 8.72 -10.01
N ARG A 198 1.55 8.28 -9.26
CA ARG A 198 0.47 7.41 -9.69
C ARG A 198 -0.84 8.20 -9.73
N TYR A 199 -1.43 8.27 -10.89
CA TYR A 199 -2.73 8.91 -11.09
C TYR A 199 -3.77 7.86 -11.49
N PRO A 200 -4.60 7.38 -10.56
CA PRO A 200 -5.71 6.51 -10.89
C PRO A 200 -6.79 7.34 -11.61
N LEU A 201 -6.87 7.19 -12.93
CA LEU A 201 -7.83 7.89 -13.77
C LEU A 201 -9.14 7.10 -13.82
N VAL A 202 -10.22 7.70 -13.31
CA VAL A 202 -11.54 7.09 -13.26
C VAL A 202 -12.54 8.01 -13.96
N MET A 203 -13.03 7.56 -15.12
CA MET A 203 -13.96 8.33 -15.95
C MET A 203 -15.24 8.71 -15.19
N GLY A 204 -15.64 9.97 -15.33
CA GLY A 204 -16.81 10.53 -14.63
C GLY A 204 -16.57 10.91 -13.16
N TYR A 205 -15.37 10.70 -12.64
CA TYR A 205 -15.02 11.05 -11.25
C TYR A 205 -13.89 12.05 -11.16
N ASN A 206 -12.72 11.74 -11.69
CA ASN A 206 -11.54 12.60 -11.62
C ASN A 206 -10.85 12.86 -12.98
N ASP A 207 -11.44 12.42 -14.06
CA ASP A 207 -10.93 12.60 -15.43
C ASP A 207 -10.72 14.07 -15.81
N LEU A 208 -11.53 14.98 -15.29
CA LEU A 208 -11.38 16.43 -15.50
C LEU A 208 -10.25 17.07 -14.66
N GLU A 209 -9.53 16.29 -13.86
CA GLU A 209 -8.42 16.78 -13.06
C GLU A 209 -7.05 16.67 -13.77
N CYS A 210 -6.98 16.02 -14.94
CA CYS A 210 -5.72 15.77 -15.68
C CYS A 210 -4.88 17.04 -15.85
N ASP A 211 -5.46 18.12 -16.39
CA ASP A 211 -4.74 19.36 -16.64
C ASP A 211 -4.29 20.04 -15.34
N LYS A 212 -5.11 19.98 -14.29
CA LYS A 212 -4.76 20.54 -12.97
C LYS A 212 -3.64 19.77 -12.34
N ILE A 213 -3.65 18.42 -12.45
CA ILE A 213 -2.59 17.56 -11.97
C ILE A 213 -1.30 17.86 -12.74
N ALA A 214 -1.34 17.90 -14.06
CA ALA A 214 -0.18 18.22 -14.89
C ALA A 214 0.42 19.58 -14.53
N LYS A 215 -0.41 20.62 -14.39
CA LYS A 215 0.01 21.97 -13.99
C LYS A 215 0.61 21.99 -12.57
N PHE A 216 0.03 21.27 -11.62
CA PHE A 216 0.56 21.17 -10.27
C PHE A 216 1.92 20.47 -10.24
N LEU A 217 2.05 19.33 -10.93
CA LEU A 217 3.27 18.55 -10.97
C LEU A 217 4.40 19.25 -11.71
N SER A 218 4.12 20.04 -12.75
CA SER A 218 5.13 20.83 -13.50
C SER A 218 5.84 21.87 -12.64
N GLY A 219 5.25 22.28 -11.52
CA GLY A 219 5.86 23.19 -10.54
C GLY A 219 6.74 22.49 -9.49
N LEU A 220 6.86 21.16 -9.52
CA LEU A 220 7.61 20.37 -8.55
C LEU A 220 8.87 19.78 -9.15
N GLN A 221 9.94 19.71 -8.35
CA GLN A 221 11.19 19.03 -8.74
C GLN A 221 11.26 17.63 -8.11
N GLY A 222 12.09 16.74 -8.68
CA GLY A 222 12.29 15.39 -8.12
C GLY A 222 11.25 14.33 -8.55
N ILE A 223 10.26 14.70 -9.35
CA ILE A 223 9.34 13.75 -9.96
C ILE A 223 10.02 13.12 -11.18
N THR A 224 10.26 11.82 -11.13
CA THR A 224 10.98 11.10 -12.18
C THR A 224 10.04 10.46 -13.20
N LYS A 225 8.79 10.23 -12.83
CA LYS A 225 7.80 9.58 -13.71
C LYS A 225 6.38 9.90 -13.26
N VAL A 226 5.47 9.96 -14.22
CA VAL A 226 4.02 9.99 -13.97
C VAL A 226 3.38 8.79 -14.68
N LYS A 227 2.67 7.95 -13.93
CA LYS A 227 1.96 6.79 -14.43
C LYS A 227 0.45 7.00 -14.23
N VAL A 228 -0.26 7.01 -15.34
CA VAL A 228 -1.74 6.99 -15.32
C VAL A 228 -2.19 5.53 -15.20
N LEU A 229 -3.01 5.24 -14.19
CA LEU A 229 -3.60 3.93 -13.96
C LEU A 229 -5.06 3.95 -14.40
N GLN A 230 -5.47 2.98 -15.21
CA GLN A 230 -6.83 2.81 -15.70
C GLN A 230 -7.51 1.64 -15.02
#